data_4577999f134c249226bbb4fe142964fe
#
_entry.id   4577999f134c249226bbb4fe142964fe
#
_cell.length_a   1.000
_cell.length_b   1.000
_cell.length_c   1.000
_cell.angle_alpha   90.00
_cell.angle_beta   90.00
_cell.angle_gamma   90.00
#
_symmetry.space_group_name_H-M   'P 1'
#
loop_
_entity.id
_entity.type
_entity.pdbx_description
1 polymer ?
#
loop_
_entity_poly.entity_id
_entity_poly.type
_entity_poly.pdbx_seq_one_letter_code
_entity_poly.pdbx_strand_id
1 'polypeptide(L)'
;MNIELKHYIEENILTEYSKNEKGHGIEHINYVINRCFKFAEQFDNIDLNILYVVACFHDIAHHIDKNNHEVLSAQIFYNNEDMKEFFFDEERLVIKEAIEDHRASANHMPRSDYGKIISSADRSTSVEEFFKRTHSYTLKHHPGLTIEQIVERGYQHTKDKYGSDGYAKSYVYDIEYDNFLSQINELLSDVTKFKNVYKQINKV
;
A
#
# COMPACT_ATOMS: atom_id res chain seq x y z
N MET A 1 10.43 11.74 -17.39
CA MET A 1 10.94 11.66 -15.99
C MET A 1 12.30 12.33 -15.91
N ASN A 2 12.52 13.15 -14.89
CA ASN A 2 13.81 13.82 -14.61
C ASN A 2 14.84 12.76 -14.17
N ILE A 3 16.00 12.73 -14.85
CA ILE A 3 17.04 11.72 -14.63
C ILE A 3 17.78 11.95 -13.31
N GLU A 4 18.05 13.20 -12.96
CA GLU A 4 18.74 13.56 -11.70
C GLU A 4 17.88 13.22 -10.49
N LEU A 5 16.58 13.52 -10.54
CA LEU A 5 15.61 13.13 -9.52
C LEU A 5 15.59 11.60 -9.34
N LYS A 6 15.51 10.87 -10.45
CA LYS A 6 15.48 9.40 -10.41
C LYS A 6 16.73 8.84 -9.74
N HIS A 7 17.91 9.33 -10.11
CA HIS A 7 19.18 8.90 -9.54
C HIS A 7 19.25 9.20 -8.03
N TYR A 8 18.86 10.41 -7.63
CA TYR A 8 18.77 10.77 -6.21
C TYR A 8 17.86 9.79 -5.43
N ILE A 9 16.68 9.51 -5.94
CA ILE A 9 15.70 8.61 -5.29
C ILE A 9 16.27 7.19 -5.17
N GLU A 10 16.89 6.66 -6.23
CA GLU A 10 17.46 5.31 -6.22
C GLU A 10 18.60 5.17 -5.20
N GLU A 11 19.44 6.18 -5.06
CA GLU A 11 20.61 6.14 -4.15
C GLU A 11 20.26 6.44 -2.69
N ASN A 12 19.34 7.37 -2.43
CA ASN A 12 19.12 7.91 -1.08
C ASN A 12 17.80 7.45 -0.45
N ILE A 13 16.77 7.13 -1.25
CA ILE A 13 15.43 6.84 -0.75
C ILE A 13 15.12 5.34 -0.82
N LEU A 14 15.32 4.70 -1.99
CA LEU A 14 14.97 3.29 -2.14
C LEU A 14 15.85 2.36 -1.29
N THR A 15 17.05 2.75 -0.94
CA THR A 15 17.94 2.01 -0.02
C THR A 15 17.37 1.88 1.38
N GLU A 16 16.56 2.86 1.84
CA GLU A 16 15.91 2.85 3.15
C GLU A 16 14.91 1.70 3.31
N TYR A 17 14.33 1.21 2.21
CA TYR A 17 13.35 0.12 2.21
C TYR A 17 13.92 -1.23 2.63
N SER A 18 15.25 -1.36 2.69
CA SER A 18 15.91 -2.52 3.30
C SER A 18 15.62 -2.68 4.80
N LYS A 19 15.17 -1.61 5.47
CA LYS A 19 14.80 -1.59 6.89
C LYS A 19 13.35 -2.03 7.13
N ASN A 20 12.52 -2.02 6.10
CA ASN A 20 11.12 -2.41 6.19
C ASN A 20 10.96 -3.93 6.28
N GLU A 21 9.84 -4.37 6.86
CA GLU A 21 9.48 -5.78 6.91
C GLU A 21 9.20 -6.33 5.50
N LYS A 22 9.36 -7.65 5.38
CA LYS A 22 8.94 -8.37 4.17
C LYS A 22 7.47 -8.07 3.85
N GLY A 23 7.22 -7.57 2.65
CA GLY A 23 5.90 -7.11 2.20
C GLY A 23 5.75 -5.58 2.11
N HIS A 24 6.72 -4.81 2.65
CA HIS A 24 6.87 -3.37 2.50
C HIS A 24 8.30 -2.98 2.09
N GLY A 25 9.07 -3.93 1.54
CA GLY A 25 10.43 -3.73 1.05
C GLY A 25 10.46 -3.31 -0.42
N ILE A 26 11.66 -3.38 -1.02
CA ILE A 26 11.91 -2.87 -2.38
C ILE A 26 11.05 -3.53 -3.47
N GLU A 27 10.70 -4.80 -3.32
CA GLU A 27 9.82 -5.49 -4.28
C GLU A 27 8.41 -4.87 -4.29
N HIS A 28 7.87 -4.56 -3.10
CA HIS A 28 6.59 -3.88 -2.96
C HIS A 28 6.62 -2.48 -3.58
N ILE A 29 7.67 -1.69 -3.31
CA ILE A 29 7.78 -0.35 -3.89
C ILE A 29 7.85 -0.38 -5.41
N ASN A 30 8.62 -1.28 -5.99
CA ASN A 30 8.67 -1.44 -7.44
C ASN A 30 7.30 -1.85 -8.02
N TYR A 31 6.58 -2.72 -7.35
CA TYR A 31 5.21 -3.06 -7.73
C TYR A 31 4.29 -1.84 -7.69
N VAL A 32 4.33 -1.04 -6.62
CA VAL A 32 3.50 0.17 -6.48
C VAL A 32 3.87 1.22 -7.54
N ILE A 33 5.16 1.47 -7.80
CA ILE A 33 5.62 2.39 -8.85
C ILE A 33 5.04 2.01 -10.22
N ASN A 34 5.14 0.73 -10.60
CA ASN A 34 4.62 0.24 -11.87
C ASN A 34 3.10 0.44 -11.99
N ARG A 35 2.36 0.17 -10.91
CA ARG A 35 0.91 0.39 -10.87
C ARG A 35 0.55 1.88 -10.94
N CYS A 36 1.29 2.73 -10.23
CA CYS A 36 1.10 4.17 -10.31
C CYS A 36 1.21 4.68 -11.75
N PHE A 37 2.24 4.27 -12.49
CA PHE A 37 2.41 4.67 -13.89
C PHE A 37 1.29 4.12 -14.80
N LYS A 38 0.89 2.86 -14.60
CA LYS A 38 -0.26 2.28 -15.32
C LYS A 38 -1.55 3.07 -15.06
N PHE A 39 -1.79 3.46 -13.80
CA PHE A 39 -3.00 4.20 -13.44
C PHE A 39 -2.97 5.67 -13.87
N ALA A 40 -1.78 6.28 -13.98
CA ALA A 40 -1.65 7.65 -14.48
C ALA A 40 -2.25 7.84 -15.88
N GLU A 41 -2.27 6.77 -16.70
CA GLU A 41 -2.88 6.79 -18.05
C GLU A 41 -4.40 7.04 -18.02
N GLN A 42 -5.06 6.92 -16.87
CA GLN A 42 -6.50 7.17 -16.70
C GLN A 42 -6.82 8.63 -16.34
N PHE A 43 -5.80 9.47 -16.20
CA PHE A 43 -5.95 10.86 -15.77
C PHE A 43 -5.27 11.81 -16.75
N ASP A 44 -5.86 12.96 -16.93
CA ASP A 44 -5.23 14.05 -17.66
C ASP A 44 -4.27 14.82 -16.73
N ASN A 45 -3.15 15.29 -17.27
CA ASN A 45 -2.23 16.22 -16.60
C ASN A 45 -1.53 15.70 -15.33
N ILE A 46 -1.22 14.41 -15.25
CA ILE A 46 -0.38 13.86 -14.18
C ILE A 46 1.10 14.12 -14.49
N ASP A 47 1.80 14.83 -13.59
CA ASP A 47 3.26 14.88 -13.62
C ASP A 47 3.84 13.57 -13.08
N LEU A 48 4.56 12.85 -13.95
CA LEU A 48 5.16 11.56 -13.60
C LEU A 48 6.32 11.69 -12.61
N ASN A 49 6.96 12.86 -12.45
CA ASN A 49 7.98 13.07 -11.43
C ASN A 49 7.33 13.15 -10.04
N ILE A 50 6.25 13.92 -9.92
CA ILE A 50 5.46 13.99 -8.69
C ILE A 50 4.96 12.60 -8.31
N LEU A 51 4.34 11.89 -9.24
CA LEU A 51 3.79 10.54 -8.97
C LEU A 51 4.87 9.54 -8.57
N TYR A 52 6.05 9.59 -9.21
CA TYR A 52 7.19 8.75 -8.87
C TYR A 52 7.65 8.98 -7.43
N VAL A 53 7.80 10.26 -7.03
CA VAL A 53 8.21 10.61 -5.67
C VAL A 53 7.16 10.19 -4.65
N VAL A 54 5.88 10.41 -4.91
CA VAL A 54 4.78 9.93 -4.05
C VAL A 54 4.91 8.41 -3.84
N ALA A 55 5.09 7.64 -4.91
CA ALA A 55 5.25 6.19 -4.83
C ALA A 55 6.50 5.78 -4.07
N CYS A 56 7.64 6.49 -4.25
CA CYS A 56 8.89 6.15 -3.60
C CYS A 56 8.94 6.52 -2.10
N PHE A 57 8.13 7.45 -1.65
CA PHE A 57 8.12 7.88 -0.25
C PHE A 57 6.96 7.31 0.58
N HIS A 58 5.90 6.76 -0.01
CA HIS A 58 4.67 6.47 0.72
C HIS A 58 4.87 5.60 1.98
N ASP A 59 5.74 4.60 1.92
CA ASP A 59 5.98 3.62 2.98
C ASP A 59 7.39 3.72 3.62
N ILE A 60 8.15 4.81 3.36
CA ILE A 60 9.53 4.92 3.83
C ILE A 60 9.66 4.83 5.36
N ALA A 61 8.64 5.29 6.10
CA ALA A 61 8.60 5.27 7.56
C ALA A 61 7.93 4.02 8.15
N HIS A 62 7.55 3.02 7.34
CA HIS A 62 6.80 1.86 7.83
C HIS A 62 7.55 1.07 8.92
N HIS A 63 8.88 1.03 8.87
CA HIS A 63 9.72 0.39 9.90
C HIS A 63 9.81 1.20 11.20
N ILE A 64 9.49 2.50 11.18
CA ILE A 64 9.56 3.39 12.34
C ILE A 64 8.27 3.30 13.15
N ASP A 65 7.12 3.56 12.53
CA ASP A 65 5.80 3.43 13.16
C ASP A 65 4.73 3.00 12.15
N LYS A 66 4.32 1.74 12.23
CA LYS A 66 3.30 1.16 11.36
C LYS A 66 1.92 1.81 11.48
N ASN A 67 1.62 2.41 12.63
CA ASN A 67 0.30 2.97 12.88
C ASN A 67 0.14 4.37 12.28
N ASN A 68 1.25 5.10 12.12
CA ASN A 68 1.28 6.47 11.62
C ASN A 68 2.29 6.64 10.47
N HIS A 69 2.65 5.54 9.77
CA HIS A 69 3.68 5.57 8.73
C HIS A 69 3.35 6.56 7.60
N GLU A 70 2.08 6.74 7.25
CA GLU A 70 1.63 7.66 6.22
C GLU A 70 1.99 9.12 6.56
N VAL A 71 1.77 9.52 7.81
CA VAL A 71 2.09 10.88 8.29
C VAL A 71 3.61 11.06 8.41
N LEU A 72 4.31 10.06 8.97
CA LEU A 72 5.76 10.12 9.11
C LEU A 72 6.48 10.10 7.76
N SER A 73 6.02 9.28 6.81
CA SER A 73 6.56 9.25 5.44
C SER A 73 6.40 10.60 4.75
N ALA A 74 5.23 11.21 4.89
CA ALA A 74 4.95 12.54 4.36
C ALA A 74 5.83 13.63 5.01
N GLN A 75 6.09 13.53 6.31
CA GLN A 75 7.00 14.44 7.02
C GLN A 75 8.45 14.26 6.59
N ILE A 76 8.91 13.01 6.42
CA ILE A 76 10.25 12.70 5.90
C ILE A 76 10.45 13.33 4.53
N PHE A 77 9.47 13.15 3.62
CA PHE A 77 9.51 13.81 2.33
C PHE A 77 9.55 15.35 2.46
N TYR A 78 8.60 15.93 3.19
CA TYR A 78 8.41 17.38 3.25
C TYR A 78 9.60 18.11 3.88
N ASN A 79 10.28 17.47 4.83
CA ASN A 79 11.47 18.00 5.50
C ASN A 79 12.79 17.67 4.77
N ASN A 80 12.73 16.93 3.66
CA ASN A 80 13.89 16.64 2.84
C ASN A 80 14.27 17.90 2.04
N GLU A 81 15.42 18.52 2.37
CA GLU A 81 15.86 19.77 1.74
C GLU A 81 16.23 19.59 0.26
N ASP A 82 16.76 18.41 -0.11
CA ASP A 82 17.15 18.13 -1.50
C ASP A 82 15.92 18.10 -2.43
N MET A 83 14.74 17.80 -1.92
CA MET A 83 13.50 17.84 -2.71
C MET A 83 13.08 19.25 -3.12
N LYS A 84 13.63 20.30 -2.49
CA LYS A 84 13.43 21.69 -2.90
C LYS A 84 14.12 22.05 -4.22
N GLU A 85 15.12 21.27 -4.61
CA GLU A 85 15.80 21.44 -5.89
C GLU A 85 14.96 20.96 -7.07
N PHE A 86 13.99 20.05 -6.80
CA PHE A 86 13.19 19.40 -7.82
C PHE A 86 11.74 19.88 -7.88
N PHE A 87 11.21 20.44 -6.76
CA PHE A 87 9.79 20.80 -6.64
C PHE A 87 9.57 22.11 -5.93
N PHE A 88 8.64 22.91 -6.45
CA PHE A 88 8.15 24.12 -5.79
C PHE A 88 7.33 23.77 -4.53
N ASP A 89 7.13 24.73 -3.64
CA ASP A 89 6.43 24.50 -2.37
C ASP A 89 5.00 23.99 -2.55
N GLU A 90 4.28 24.45 -3.57
CA GLU A 90 2.93 23.98 -3.90
C GLU A 90 2.92 22.51 -4.34
N GLU A 91 3.90 22.10 -5.15
CA GLU A 91 4.06 20.70 -5.59
C GLU A 91 4.44 19.81 -4.41
N ARG A 92 5.32 20.27 -3.54
CA ARG A 92 5.73 19.56 -2.32
C ARG A 92 4.55 19.35 -1.37
N LEU A 93 3.62 20.31 -1.28
CA LEU A 93 2.41 20.14 -0.51
C LEU A 93 1.51 19.06 -1.12
N VAL A 94 1.33 19.05 -2.43
CA VAL A 94 0.56 18.01 -3.15
C VAL A 94 1.17 16.63 -2.94
N ILE A 95 2.49 16.50 -3.04
CA ILE A 95 3.20 15.23 -2.81
C ILE A 95 3.00 14.76 -1.35
N LYS A 96 3.20 15.66 -0.38
CA LYS A 96 2.98 15.37 1.04
C LYS A 96 1.58 14.84 1.30
N GLU A 97 0.57 15.54 0.80
CA GLU A 97 -0.83 15.16 0.96
C GLU A 97 -1.15 13.82 0.29
N ALA A 98 -0.61 13.56 -0.90
CA ALA A 98 -0.79 12.28 -1.58
C ALA A 98 -0.14 11.12 -0.80
N ILE A 99 1.03 11.33 -0.20
CA ILE A 99 1.66 10.32 0.67
C ILE A 99 0.76 10.03 1.88
N GLU A 100 0.19 11.03 2.53
CA GLU A 100 -0.75 10.82 3.65
C GLU A 100 -2.02 10.06 3.21
N ASP A 101 -2.49 10.28 2.00
CA ASP A 101 -3.73 9.70 1.46
C ASP A 101 -3.63 8.22 1.06
N HIS A 102 -2.42 7.62 1.02
CA HIS A 102 -2.28 6.25 0.52
C HIS A 102 -2.93 5.19 1.42
N ARG A 103 -3.06 5.48 2.72
CA ARG A 103 -3.53 4.50 3.70
C ARG A 103 -4.96 4.03 3.44
N ALA A 104 -5.17 2.71 3.34
CA ALA A 104 -6.49 2.13 3.09
C ALA A 104 -7.55 2.51 4.12
N SER A 105 -7.14 2.65 5.38
CA SER A 105 -8.02 2.99 6.51
C SER A 105 -8.15 4.49 6.78
N ALA A 106 -7.71 5.36 5.86
CA ALA A 106 -7.96 6.80 5.96
C ALA A 106 -9.47 7.07 6.06
N ASN A 107 -9.84 8.03 6.91
CA ASN A 107 -11.23 8.40 7.17
C ASN A 107 -11.76 9.49 6.23
N HIS A 108 -11.01 9.82 5.19
CA HIS A 108 -11.34 10.81 4.18
C HIS A 108 -11.01 10.32 2.77
N MET A 109 -11.61 10.95 1.78
CA MET A 109 -11.26 10.72 0.38
C MET A 109 -9.87 11.30 0.08
N PRO A 110 -9.07 10.66 -0.81
CA PRO A 110 -7.84 11.26 -1.27
C PRO A 110 -8.05 12.66 -1.85
N ARG A 111 -7.18 13.60 -1.46
CA ARG A 111 -7.32 15.05 -1.74
C ARG A 111 -6.96 15.43 -3.18
N SER A 112 -6.22 14.57 -3.88
CA SER A 112 -5.77 14.81 -5.26
C SER A 112 -5.84 13.52 -6.10
N ASP A 113 -5.67 13.65 -7.41
CA ASP A 113 -5.55 12.49 -8.29
C ASP A 113 -4.28 11.69 -7.99
N TYR A 114 -3.20 12.32 -7.54
CA TYR A 114 -2.01 11.62 -7.03
C TYR A 114 -2.36 10.75 -5.81
N GLY A 115 -3.12 11.29 -4.86
CA GLY A 115 -3.62 10.53 -3.70
C GLY A 115 -4.52 9.36 -4.10
N LYS A 116 -5.40 9.54 -5.08
CA LYS A 116 -6.24 8.45 -5.63
C LYS A 116 -5.41 7.36 -6.27
N ILE A 117 -4.41 7.74 -7.07
CA ILE A 117 -3.53 6.80 -7.77
C ILE A 117 -2.73 5.99 -6.76
N ILE A 118 -2.00 6.62 -5.84
CA ILE A 118 -1.15 5.92 -4.87
C ILE A 118 -1.98 5.03 -3.94
N SER A 119 -3.11 5.54 -3.42
CA SER A 119 -4.01 4.76 -2.58
C SER A 119 -4.51 3.50 -3.29
N SER A 120 -4.84 3.59 -4.58
CA SER A 120 -5.27 2.45 -5.37
C SER A 120 -4.12 1.51 -5.74
N ALA A 121 -2.95 2.06 -6.06
CA ALA A 121 -1.76 1.28 -6.43
C ALA A 121 -1.26 0.40 -5.27
N ASP A 122 -1.42 0.83 -4.03
CA ASP A 122 -1.04 0.09 -2.83
C ASP A 122 -2.07 -0.97 -2.40
N ARG A 123 -3.09 -1.27 -3.19
CA ARG A 123 -4.04 -2.34 -2.88
C ARG A 123 -3.50 -3.70 -3.26
N SER A 124 -3.84 -4.72 -2.43
CA SER A 124 -3.54 -6.11 -2.76
C SER A 124 -4.38 -6.58 -3.94
N THR A 125 -3.77 -7.34 -4.85
CA THR A 125 -4.43 -7.97 -6.00
C THR A 125 -4.23 -9.49 -6.03
N SER A 126 -3.60 -10.05 -4.97
CA SER A 126 -3.38 -11.49 -4.81
C SER A 126 -3.90 -11.97 -3.46
N VAL A 127 -4.84 -12.91 -3.48
CA VAL A 127 -5.38 -13.57 -2.27
C VAL A 127 -4.27 -14.32 -1.53
N GLU A 128 -3.39 -15.00 -2.26
CA GLU A 128 -2.30 -15.77 -1.68
C GLU A 128 -1.34 -14.87 -0.90
N GLU A 129 -0.88 -13.78 -1.51
CA GLU A 129 0.05 -12.84 -0.86
C GLU A 129 -0.60 -12.12 0.32
N PHE A 130 -1.86 -11.70 0.17
CA PHE A 130 -2.60 -11.08 1.25
C PHE A 130 -2.74 -12.03 2.45
N PHE A 131 -3.11 -13.29 2.24
CA PHE A 131 -3.23 -14.26 3.33
C PHE A 131 -1.89 -14.57 3.99
N LYS A 132 -0.81 -14.72 3.21
CA LYS A 132 0.55 -14.91 3.74
C LYS A 132 1.01 -13.73 4.60
N ARG A 133 0.77 -12.50 4.15
CA ARG A 133 1.11 -11.29 4.94
C ARG A 133 0.31 -11.23 6.23
N THR A 134 -1.00 -11.42 6.16
CA THR A 134 -1.90 -11.41 7.33
C THR A 134 -1.50 -12.48 8.34
N HIS A 135 -1.17 -13.67 7.88
CA HIS A 135 -0.73 -14.78 8.73
C HIS A 135 0.62 -14.47 9.41
N SER A 136 1.61 -14.05 8.65
CA SER A 136 2.94 -13.69 9.16
C SER A 136 2.87 -12.56 10.18
N TYR A 137 2.06 -11.53 9.90
CA TYR A 137 1.80 -10.44 10.84
C TYR A 137 1.20 -10.95 12.14
N THR A 138 0.16 -11.81 12.05
CA THR A 138 -0.51 -12.35 13.25
C THR A 138 0.45 -13.18 14.10
N LEU A 139 1.26 -14.04 13.48
CA LEU A 139 2.27 -14.84 14.21
C LEU A 139 3.28 -13.95 14.96
N LYS A 140 3.74 -12.88 14.32
CA LYS A 140 4.74 -11.99 14.90
C LYS A 140 4.20 -11.15 16.05
N HIS A 141 2.98 -10.61 15.91
CA HIS A 141 2.44 -9.63 16.84
C HIS A 141 1.48 -10.21 17.89
N HIS A 142 1.06 -11.48 17.72
CA HIS A 142 0.20 -12.19 18.63
C HIS A 142 0.73 -13.61 18.93
N PRO A 143 1.93 -13.72 19.51
CA PRO A 143 2.52 -15.02 19.84
C PRO A 143 1.63 -15.76 20.85
N GLY A 144 1.48 -17.06 20.65
CA GLY A 144 0.70 -17.91 21.56
C GLY A 144 -0.77 -18.13 21.15
N LEU A 145 -1.22 -17.58 20.02
CA LEU A 145 -2.53 -17.93 19.46
C LEU A 145 -2.49 -19.34 18.85
N THR A 146 -3.60 -20.07 19.00
CA THR A 146 -3.80 -21.34 18.28
C THR A 146 -4.01 -21.07 16.79
N ILE A 147 -3.85 -22.12 15.97
CA ILE A 147 -4.08 -22.02 14.51
C ILE A 147 -5.51 -21.55 14.24
N GLU A 148 -6.50 -22.05 14.96
CA GLU A 148 -7.90 -21.66 14.82
C GLU A 148 -8.11 -20.16 15.12
N GLN A 149 -7.45 -19.63 16.14
CA GLN A 149 -7.52 -18.21 16.48
C GLN A 149 -6.84 -17.33 15.42
N ILE A 150 -5.69 -17.81 14.87
CA ILE A 150 -5.00 -17.10 13.77
C ILE A 150 -5.89 -17.05 12.52
N VAL A 151 -6.51 -18.18 12.16
CA VAL A 151 -7.41 -18.25 11.01
C VAL A 151 -8.65 -17.37 11.20
N GLU A 152 -9.22 -17.37 12.40
CA GLU A 152 -10.38 -16.50 12.73
C GLU A 152 -10.03 -15.01 12.62
N ARG A 153 -8.85 -14.61 13.13
CA ARG A 153 -8.36 -13.23 12.94
C ARG A 153 -8.15 -12.89 11.47
N GLY A 154 -7.61 -13.83 10.70
CA GLY A 154 -7.47 -13.67 9.25
C GLY A 154 -8.81 -13.46 8.56
N TYR A 155 -9.82 -14.23 8.93
CA TYR A 155 -11.19 -14.08 8.43
C TYR A 155 -11.77 -12.71 8.76
N GLN A 156 -11.71 -12.31 10.04
CA GLN A 156 -12.27 -11.04 10.47
C GLN A 156 -11.55 -9.86 9.80
N HIS A 157 -10.21 -9.87 9.77
CA HIS A 157 -9.43 -8.84 9.08
C HIS A 157 -9.77 -8.74 7.59
N THR A 158 -9.94 -9.89 6.91
CA THR A 158 -10.35 -9.91 5.50
C THR A 158 -11.72 -9.28 5.31
N LYS A 159 -12.68 -9.63 6.17
CA LYS A 159 -14.03 -9.10 6.13
C LYS A 159 -14.07 -7.59 6.37
N ASP A 160 -13.35 -7.10 7.39
CA ASP A 160 -13.30 -5.67 7.72
C ASP A 160 -12.63 -4.85 6.62
N LYS A 161 -11.63 -5.43 5.95
CA LYS A 161 -10.86 -4.72 4.93
C LYS A 161 -11.52 -4.76 3.55
N TYR A 162 -12.07 -5.90 3.14
CA TYR A 162 -12.48 -6.16 1.75
C TYR A 162 -13.92 -6.70 1.62
N GLY A 163 -14.65 -6.92 2.71
CA GLY A 163 -16.06 -7.32 2.66
C GLY A 163 -16.96 -6.24 2.04
N SER A 164 -18.26 -6.47 2.00
CA SER A 164 -19.24 -5.54 1.40
C SER A 164 -19.12 -4.10 1.91
N ASP A 165 -18.83 -3.93 3.20
CA ASP A 165 -18.62 -2.65 3.86
C ASP A 165 -17.13 -2.38 4.16
N GLY A 166 -16.23 -3.08 3.46
CA GLY A 166 -14.80 -3.01 3.68
C GLY A 166 -14.24 -1.62 3.42
N TYR A 167 -13.26 -1.24 4.24
CA TYR A 167 -12.67 0.11 4.15
C TYR A 167 -11.66 0.28 3.02
N ALA A 168 -11.07 -0.80 2.48
CA ALA A 168 -10.10 -0.69 1.40
C ALA A 168 -10.82 -0.50 0.06
N LYS A 169 -10.63 0.67 -0.54
CA LYS A 169 -11.27 1.06 -1.81
C LYS A 169 -10.21 1.37 -2.86
N SER A 170 -10.55 1.14 -4.13
CA SER A 170 -9.83 1.71 -5.27
C SER A 170 -10.56 2.94 -5.79
N TYR A 171 -9.81 3.92 -6.24
CA TYR A 171 -10.31 5.19 -6.80
C TYR A 171 -10.02 5.30 -8.30
N VAL A 172 -9.47 4.23 -8.88
CA VAL A 172 -9.15 4.10 -10.31
C VAL A 172 -9.74 2.79 -10.83
N TYR A 173 -9.92 2.69 -12.14
CA TYR A 173 -10.29 1.40 -12.75
C TYR A 173 -9.12 0.42 -12.66
N ASP A 174 -9.36 -0.74 -12.07
CA ASP A 174 -8.34 -1.76 -11.84
C ASP A 174 -8.95 -3.17 -11.89
N ILE A 175 -8.86 -3.81 -13.04
CA ILE A 175 -9.39 -5.16 -13.26
C ILE A 175 -8.73 -6.21 -12.35
N GLU A 176 -7.45 -6.01 -11.97
CA GLU A 176 -6.75 -6.94 -11.07
C GLU A 176 -7.34 -6.86 -9.64
N TYR A 177 -7.65 -5.64 -9.20
CA TYR A 177 -8.31 -5.42 -7.91
C TYR A 177 -9.76 -5.94 -7.91
N ASP A 178 -10.51 -5.72 -8.98
CA ASP A 178 -11.88 -6.22 -9.11
C ASP A 178 -11.93 -7.75 -9.09
N ASN A 179 -10.99 -8.41 -9.78
CA ASN A 179 -10.84 -9.86 -9.74
C ASN A 179 -10.45 -10.36 -8.34
N PHE A 180 -9.55 -9.67 -7.66
CA PHE A 180 -9.20 -9.96 -6.28
C PHE A 180 -10.40 -9.84 -5.34
N LEU A 181 -11.17 -8.74 -5.43
CA LEU A 181 -12.39 -8.54 -4.63
C LEU A 181 -13.43 -9.62 -4.90
N SER A 182 -13.60 -10.05 -6.15
CA SER A 182 -14.51 -11.15 -6.51
C SER A 182 -14.11 -12.45 -5.80
N GLN A 183 -12.83 -12.81 -5.82
CA GLN A 183 -12.30 -13.99 -5.12
C GLN A 183 -12.46 -13.88 -3.60
N ILE A 184 -12.18 -12.72 -3.02
CA ILE A 184 -12.36 -12.48 -1.58
C ILE A 184 -13.84 -12.62 -1.19
N ASN A 185 -14.76 -12.04 -1.94
CA ASN A 185 -16.18 -12.11 -1.66
C ASN A 185 -16.72 -13.54 -1.78
N GLU A 186 -16.24 -14.31 -2.76
CA GLU A 186 -16.56 -15.73 -2.86
C GLU A 186 -16.08 -16.51 -1.61
N LEU A 187 -14.86 -16.24 -1.14
CA LEU A 187 -14.34 -16.88 0.07
C LEU A 187 -15.10 -16.45 1.34
N LEU A 188 -15.45 -15.16 1.44
CA LEU A 188 -16.18 -14.64 2.60
C LEU A 188 -17.65 -15.16 2.65
N SER A 189 -18.24 -15.57 1.53
CA SER A 189 -19.58 -16.14 1.48
C SER A 189 -19.68 -17.55 2.10
N ASP A 190 -18.55 -18.26 2.24
CA ASP A 190 -18.44 -19.57 2.87
C ASP A 190 -17.28 -19.63 3.83
N VAL A 191 -17.57 -19.48 5.13
CA VAL A 191 -16.56 -19.48 6.21
C VAL A 191 -15.72 -20.76 6.22
N THR A 192 -16.30 -21.90 5.91
CA THR A 192 -15.58 -23.18 5.87
C THR A 192 -14.57 -23.20 4.72
N LYS A 193 -15.01 -22.77 3.54
CA LYS A 193 -14.15 -22.60 2.37
C LYS A 193 -13.01 -21.62 2.64
N PHE A 194 -13.32 -20.46 3.24
CA PHE A 194 -12.30 -19.48 3.63
C PHE A 194 -11.22 -20.11 4.52
N LYS A 195 -11.64 -20.76 5.62
CA LYS A 195 -10.73 -21.38 6.59
C LYS A 195 -9.85 -22.44 5.95
N ASN A 196 -10.39 -23.26 5.06
CA ASN A 196 -9.63 -24.30 4.35
C ASN A 196 -8.60 -23.68 3.40
N VAL A 197 -8.98 -22.69 2.59
CA VAL A 197 -8.06 -22.01 1.66
C VAL A 197 -6.98 -21.25 2.42
N TYR A 198 -7.34 -20.54 3.50
CA TYR A 198 -6.39 -19.83 4.34
C TYR A 198 -5.33 -20.79 4.94
N LYS A 199 -5.78 -21.93 5.48
CA LYS A 199 -4.87 -22.97 6.03
C LYS A 199 -3.98 -23.57 4.95
N GLN A 200 -4.53 -23.87 3.78
CA GLN A 200 -3.76 -24.44 2.66
C GLN A 200 -2.65 -23.49 2.19
N ILE A 201 -2.96 -22.21 2.01
CA ILE A 201 -2.00 -21.18 1.57
C ILE A 201 -0.87 -21.04 2.59
N ASN A 202 -1.20 -21.03 3.87
CA ASN A 202 -0.23 -20.86 4.95
C ASN A 202 0.38 -22.16 5.46
N LYS A 203 -0.01 -23.30 4.91
CA LYS A 203 0.49 -24.65 5.26
C LYS A 203 0.32 -24.99 6.75
N VAL A 204 -0.83 -24.69 7.32
CA VAL A 204 -1.21 -24.90 8.72
C VAL A 204 -2.53 -25.62 8.88
#